data_70f0c4b94291f29195f78cc305e0222b
#
_entry.id   70f0c4b94291f29195f78cc305e0222b
#
_cell.length_a   1.000
_cell.length_b   1.000
_cell.length_c   1.000
_cell.angle_alpha   90.00
_cell.angle_beta   90.00
_cell.angle_gamma   90.00
#
_symmetry.space_group_name_H-M   'P 1'
#
loop_
_entity.id
_entity.type
_entity.pdbx_description
1 polymer ?
#
loop_
_entity_poly.entity_id
_entity_poly.type
_entity_poly.pdbx_seq_one_letter_code
_entity_poly.pdbx_strand_id
1 'polypeptide(L)'
;MKKLLITMILAASTALLASCGDTPTDDEVGGDWHTWRAWSFATVNDNGNDVPLAYELGEKYFYAVIDNSTEDSPETYASFDLPAPLTDLSKSTEGLIFADVDKNGHTDILIPWSDDTGSEYLYVYRWSDADSDFLLDEDASYVEGLRWEDGNLTDGEEIWLLIDAQ
;
A
#
# COMPACT_ATOMS: atom_id res chain seq x y z
N MET A 1 -69.30 21.77 18.99
CA MET A 1 -68.73 20.56 18.41
C MET A 1 -67.77 21.01 17.31
N LYS A 2 -66.50 21.16 17.58
CA LYS A 2 -65.44 21.53 16.58
C LYS A 2 -64.48 20.36 16.44
N LYS A 3 -64.42 19.80 15.25
CA LYS A 3 -63.52 18.72 14.91
C LYS A 3 -62.13 19.29 14.64
N LEU A 4 -61.15 18.83 15.38
CA LEU A 4 -59.73 19.17 15.20
C LEU A 4 -59.12 18.18 14.23
N LEU A 5 -58.67 18.67 13.09
CA LEU A 5 -57.94 17.90 12.10
C LEU A 5 -56.45 17.97 12.47
N ILE A 6 -55.86 16.84 12.85
CA ILE A 6 -54.43 16.74 13.09
C ILE A 6 -53.79 16.29 11.78
N THR A 7 -53.03 17.20 11.17
CA THR A 7 -52.21 16.91 10.00
C THR A 7 -50.86 16.34 10.49
N MET A 8 -50.63 15.04 10.26
CA MET A 8 -49.34 14.43 10.46
C MET A 8 -48.40 14.86 9.33
N ILE A 9 -47.35 15.61 9.68
CA ILE A 9 -46.25 15.88 8.80
C ILE A 9 -45.27 14.72 8.95
N LEU A 10 -45.15 13.91 7.88
CA LEU A 10 -44.18 12.84 7.78
C LEU A 10 -42.83 13.47 7.37
N ALA A 11 -41.95 13.66 8.32
CA ALA A 11 -40.58 14.06 8.02
C ALA A 11 -39.82 12.83 7.51
N ALA A 12 -39.55 12.81 6.21
CA ALA A 12 -38.63 11.85 5.62
C ALA A 12 -37.20 12.28 5.94
N SER A 13 -36.60 11.65 6.94
CA SER A 13 -35.17 11.75 7.22
C SER A 13 -34.44 10.90 6.19
N THR A 14 -33.85 11.55 5.18
CA THR A 14 -32.84 10.94 4.31
C THR A 14 -31.58 10.74 5.14
N ALA A 15 -31.36 9.52 5.61
CA ALA A 15 -30.06 9.11 6.13
C ALA A 15 -29.05 9.10 4.97
N LEU A 16 -28.15 10.05 4.97
CA LEU A 16 -26.92 9.98 4.19
C LEU A 16 -26.09 8.85 4.79
N LEU A 17 -26.10 7.70 4.15
CA LEU A 17 -25.14 6.63 4.41
C LEU A 17 -23.80 7.15 3.93
N ALA A 18 -22.95 7.57 4.88
CA ALA A 18 -21.54 7.68 4.64
C ALA A 18 -21.06 6.25 4.29
N SER A 19 -20.74 6.04 3.03
CA SER A 19 -20.03 4.86 2.58
C SER A 19 -18.64 4.93 3.22
N CYS A 20 -18.46 4.27 4.36
CA CYS A 20 -17.16 3.76 4.76
C CYS A 20 -16.77 2.79 3.65
N GLY A 21 -15.59 2.99 3.07
CA GLY A 21 -15.07 2.07 2.06
C GLY A 21 -14.92 0.69 2.69
N ASP A 22 -15.91 -0.15 2.45
CA ASP A 22 -15.79 -1.57 2.72
C ASP A 22 -14.77 -2.11 1.72
N THR A 23 -13.71 -2.72 2.23
CA THR A 23 -12.93 -3.67 1.44
C THR A 23 -13.93 -4.64 0.80
N PRO A 24 -13.91 -4.84 -0.53
CA PRO A 24 -14.81 -5.81 -1.16
C PRO A 24 -14.58 -7.16 -0.49
N THR A 25 -15.62 -7.72 0.10
CA THR A 25 -15.58 -9.11 0.55
C THR A 25 -15.62 -10.00 -0.68
N ASP A 26 -14.85 -11.08 -0.71
CA ASP A 26 -14.63 -12.02 -1.81
C ASP A 26 -15.92 -12.57 -2.49
N ASP A 27 -17.10 -12.31 -1.94
CA ASP A 27 -18.37 -12.89 -2.38
C ASP A 27 -19.15 -12.05 -3.41
N GLU A 28 -18.70 -10.85 -3.80
CA GLU A 28 -19.49 -9.95 -4.66
C GLU A 28 -18.96 -9.75 -6.09
N VAL A 29 -17.82 -10.31 -6.44
CA VAL A 29 -17.21 -9.96 -7.73
C VAL A 29 -16.97 -11.17 -8.62
N GLY A 30 -18.03 -11.60 -9.31
CA GLY A 30 -17.91 -12.39 -10.52
C GLY A 30 -17.53 -11.48 -11.69
N GLY A 31 -16.23 -11.24 -11.91
CA GLY A 31 -15.70 -10.42 -12.99
C GLY A 31 -14.18 -10.42 -13.03
N ASP A 32 -13.63 -9.89 -14.13
CA ASP A 32 -12.18 -9.72 -14.28
C ASP A 32 -11.65 -8.81 -13.17
N TRP A 33 -10.87 -9.35 -12.24
CA TRP A 33 -10.34 -8.64 -11.08
C TRP A 33 -9.46 -7.43 -11.47
N HIS A 34 -8.90 -7.40 -12.67
CA HIS A 34 -8.16 -6.23 -13.19
C HIS A 34 -9.02 -4.96 -13.26
N THR A 35 -10.34 -5.10 -13.24
CA THR A 35 -11.27 -3.97 -13.28
C THR A 35 -11.67 -3.44 -11.90
N TRP A 36 -11.29 -4.12 -10.80
CA TRP A 36 -11.73 -3.76 -9.45
C TRP A 36 -11.08 -2.48 -8.93
N ARG A 37 -9.88 -2.16 -9.41
CA ARG A 37 -9.05 -1.05 -8.91
C ARG A 37 -8.32 -0.36 -10.06
N ALA A 38 -7.76 0.80 -9.76
CA ALA A 38 -6.83 1.48 -10.66
C ALA A 38 -5.41 0.92 -10.46
N TRP A 39 -5.17 -0.27 -11.02
CA TRP A 39 -3.90 -0.97 -10.87
C TRP A 39 -2.75 -0.24 -11.57
N SER A 40 -1.60 -0.21 -10.91
CA SER A 40 -0.29 -0.05 -11.51
C SER A 40 0.39 -1.41 -11.63
N PHE A 41 1.34 -1.54 -12.55
CA PHE A 41 1.98 -2.84 -12.83
C PHE A 41 3.49 -2.73 -12.68
N ALA A 42 4.09 -3.79 -12.14
CA ALA A 42 5.53 -3.94 -12.01
C ALA A 42 5.92 -5.41 -12.23
N THR A 43 7.20 -5.63 -12.48
CA THR A 43 7.79 -6.97 -12.37
C THR A 43 8.88 -6.88 -11.32
N VAL A 44 8.81 -7.73 -10.31
CA VAL A 44 9.79 -7.83 -9.24
C VAL A 44 10.58 -9.13 -9.37
N ASN A 45 11.82 -9.15 -8.88
CA ASN A 45 12.59 -10.38 -8.81
C ASN A 45 12.53 -10.93 -7.38
N ASP A 46 11.90 -12.08 -7.25
CA ASP A 46 11.72 -12.75 -5.98
C ASP A 46 12.41 -14.12 -6.01
N ASN A 47 13.47 -14.29 -5.23
CA ASN A 47 14.27 -15.51 -5.18
C ASN A 47 14.78 -15.97 -6.57
N GLY A 48 15.16 -15.00 -7.42
CA GLY A 48 15.63 -15.27 -8.78
C GLY A 48 14.52 -15.57 -9.80
N ASN A 49 13.24 -15.38 -9.42
CA ASN A 49 12.10 -15.50 -10.30
C ASN A 49 11.48 -14.13 -10.58
N ASP A 50 11.14 -13.87 -11.82
CA ASP A 50 10.40 -12.67 -12.18
C ASP A 50 8.91 -12.89 -11.86
N VAL A 51 8.38 -12.05 -10.95
CA VAL A 51 6.98 -12.09 -10.50
C VAL A 51 6.27 -10.84 -11.02
N PRO A 52 5.29 -10.99 -11.92
CA PRO A 52 4.48 -9.85 -12.35
C PRO A 52 3.50 -9.46 -11.24
N LEU A 53 3.42 -8.18 -10.93
CA LEU A 53 2.53 -7.63 -9.92
C LEU A 53 1.56 -6.62 -10.50
N ALA A 54 0.31 -6.66 -10.02
CA ALA A 54 -0.62 -5.54 -10.07
C ALA A 54 -0.73 -4.95 -8.66
N TYR A 55 -0.52 -3.65 -8.50
CA TYR A 55 -0.51 -3.00 -7.19
C TYR A 55 -1.27 -1.69 -7.16
N GLU A 56 -1.69 -1.29 -5.97
CA GLU A 56 -2.28 -0.01 -5.65
C GLU A 56 -1.61 0.56 -4.40
N LEU A 57 -1.13 1.80 -4.50
CA LEU A 57 -0.72 2.60 -3.36
C LEU A 57 -1.83 3.59 -3.05
N GLY A 58 -2.44 3.47 -1.87
CA GLY A 58 -3.41 4.41 -1.33
C GLY A 58 -2.75 5.38 -0.36
N GLU A 59 -3.52 6.36 0.13
CA GLU A 59 -3.00 7.32 1.13
C GLU A 59 -2.53 6.65 2.41
N LYS A 60 -3.11 5.50 2.77
CA LYS A 60 -2.89 4.82 4.06
C LYS A 60 -2.56 3.34 3.94
N TYR A 61 -2.44 2.81 2.74
CA TYR A 61 -2.22 1.39 2.53
C TYR A 61 -1.43 1.12 1.26
N PHE A 62 -0.81 -0.05 1.22
CA PHE A 62 -0.28 -0.66 0.01
C PHE A 62 -0.93 -2.03 -0.17
N TYR A 63 -1.32 -2.33 -1.41
CA TYR A 63 -1.88 -3.63 -1.78
C TYR A 63 -1.33 -4.08 -3.11
N ALA A 64 -0.84 -5.30 -3.17
CA ALA A 64 -0.32 -5.91 -4.39
C ALA A 64 -0.76 -7.37 -4.50
N VAL A 65 -1.02 -7.79 -5.72
CA VAL A 65 -1.36 -9.16 -6.08
C VAL A 65 -0.43 -9.65 -7.19
N ILE A 66 -0.22 -10.96 -7.27
CA ILE A 66 0.48 -11.57 -8.40
C ILE A 66 -0.42 -11.44 -9.62
N ASP A 67 0.09 -10.79 -10.68
CA ASP A 67 -0.64 -10.61 -11.93
C ASP A 67 -0.65 -11.93 -12.72
N ASN A 68 -1.59 -12.80 -12.34
CA ASN A 68 -1.89 -14.01 -13.08
C ASN A 68 -3.20 -13.81 -13.85
N SER A 69 -3.08 -13.27 -15.04
CA SER A 69 -4.23 -12.86 -15.88
C SER A 69 -5.21 -14.00 -16.23
N THR A 70 -4.95 -15.23 -15.79
CA THR A 70 -5.81 -16.40 -16.05
C THR A 70 -6.68 -16.79 -14.86
N GLU A 71 -6.53 -16.16 -13.71
CA GLU A 71 -7.25 -16.49 -12.48
C GLU A 71 -8.38 -15.50 -12.18
N ASP A 72 -9.51 -16.02 -11.73
CA ASP A 72 -10.65 -15.21 -11.30
C ASP A 72 -10.41 -14.53 -9.93
N SER A 73 -9.42 -15.01 -9.17
CA SER A 73 -9.03 -14.51 -7.85
C SER A 73 -7.51 -14.47 -7.74
N PRO A 74 -6.88 -13.28 -7.74
CA PRO A 74 -5.44 -13.17 -7.70
C PRO A 74 -4.89 -13.51 -6.31
N GLU A 75 -3.68 -14.06 -6.28
CA GLU A 75 -2.94 -14.28 -5.05
C GLU A 75 -2.38 -12.96 -4.51
N THR A 76 -2.63 -12.68 -3.22
CA THR A 76 -2.06 -11.50 -2.56
C THR A 76 -0.56 -11.66 -2.42
N TYR A 77 0.19 -10.68 -2.94
CA TYR A 77 1.63 -10.59 -2.78
C TYR A 77 2.00 -9.78 -1.53
N ALA A 78 1.36 -8.62 -1.32
CA ALA A 78 1.58 -7.75 -0.18
C ALA A 78 0.31 -7.00 0.19
N SER A 79 0.03 -6.84 1.50
CA SER A 79 -1.09 -6.05 1.99
C SER A 79 -0.76 -5.50 3.36
N PHE A 80 -0.56 -4.18 3.48
CA PHE A 80 -0.26 -3.55 4.76
C PHE A 80 -0.75 -2.10 4.84
N ASP A 81 -0.97 -1.63 6.07
CA ASP A 81 -1.26 -0.23 6.35
C ASP A 81 0.03 0.57 6.51
N LEU A 82 -0.02 1.84 6.10
CA LEU A 82 1.07 2.79 6.31
C LEU A 82 0.98 3.41 7.72
N PRO A 83 2.13 3.71 8.37
CA PRO A 83 2.15 4.30 9.72
C PRO A 83 1.43 5.65 9.81
N ALA A 84 1.45 6.43 8.72
CA ALA A 84 0.73 7.68 8.58
C ALA A 84 0.26 7.88 7.13
N PRO A 85 -0.79 8.71 6.91
CA PRO A 85 -1.23 9.03 5.56
C PRO A 85 -0.14 9.72 4.75
N LEU A 86 -0.01 9.34 3.48
CA LEU A 86 0.87 10.01 2.52
C LEU A 86 0.33 11.41 2.23
N THR A 87 1.16 12.43 2.37
CA THR A 87 0.81 13.83 2.10
C THR A 87 0.79 14.16 0.61
N ASP A 88 1.59 13.44 -0.19
CA ASP A 88 1.65 13.56 -1.65
C ASP A 88 1.64 12.16 -2.28
N LEU A 89 0.45 11.60 -2.46
CA LEU A 89 0.25 10.27 -3.03
C LEU A 89 0.83 10.15 -4.44
N SER A 90 0.75 11.22 -5.27
CA SER A 90 1.28 11.19 -6.64
C SER A 90 2.80 11.01 -6.63
N LYS A 91 3.49 11.80 -5.82
CA LYS A 91 4.94 11.72 -5.67
C LYS A 91 5.37 10.35 -5.12
N SER A 92 4.65 9.85 -4.12
CA SER A 92 4.94 8.53 -3.54
C SER A 92 4.71 7.40 -4.54
N THR A 93 3.67 7.49 -5.38
CA THR A 93 3.39 6.49 -6.42
C THR A 93 4.44 6.52 -7.52
N GLU A 94 4.86 7.71 -7.97
CA GLU A 94 5.89 7.86 -9.00
C GLU A 94 7.28 7.42 -8.52
N GLY A 95 7.56 7.59 -7.23
CA GLY A 95 8.82 7.24 -6.61
C GLY A 95 8.85 5.87 -5.92
N LEU A 96 7.78 5.06 -6.03
CA LEU A 96 7.74 3.71 -5.46
C LEU A 96 8.83 2.83 -6.05
N ILE A 97 9.57 2.12 -5.19
CA ILE A 97 10.70 1.29 -5.57
C ILE A 97 10.49 -0.13 -5.06
N PHE A 98 10.78 -1.09 -5.91
CA PHE A 98 10.89 -2.50 -5.58
C PHE A 98 12.37 -2.92 -5.70
N ALA A 99 12.99 -3.32 -4.58
CA ALA A 99 14.42 -3.65 -4.54
C ALA A 99 14.73 -4.61 -3.39
N ASP A 100 15.69 -5.49 -3.57
CA ASP A 100 16.23 -6.34 -2.50
C ASP A 100 17.29 -5.53 -1.74
N VAL A 101 16.87 -4.84 -0.65
CA VAL A 101 17.74 -3.88 0.06
C VAL A 101 18.67 -4.54 1.08
N ASP A 102 18.31 -5.71 1.59
CA ASP A 102 19.09 -6.47 2.58
C ASP A 102 19.83 -7.68 1.97
N LYS A 103 19.68 -7.90 0.66
CA LYS A 103 20.34 -8.96 -0.12
C LYS A 103 19.95 -10.37 0.32
N ASN A 104 18.71 -10.52 0.81
CA ASN A 104 18.15 -11.81 1.20
C ASN A 104 17.57 -12.62 0.01
N GLY A 105 17.44 -12.00 -1.17
CA GLY A 105 16.90 -12.60 -2.39
C GLY A 105 15.42 -12.30 -2.63
N HIS A 106 14.75 -11.67 -1.68
CA HIS A 106 13.38 -11.20 -1.81
C HIS A 106 13.32 -9.72 -2.14
N THR A 107 12.31 -9.32 -2.88
CA THR A 107 12.11 -7.90 -3.19
C THR A 107 11.39 -7.22 -2.03
N ASP A 108 11.96 -6.10 -1.57
CA ASP A 108 11.39 -5.20 -0.58
C ASP A 108 10.62 -4.06 -1.26
N ILE A 109 9.84 -3.32 -0.47
CA ILE A 109 8.98 -2.25 -0.97
C ILE A 109 9.37 -0.94 -0.28
N LEU A 110 9.81 0.05 -1.08
CA LEU A 110 10.22 1.35 -0.58
C LEU A 110 9.23 2.41 -1.08
N ILE A 111 8.60 3.13 -0.14
CA ILE A 111 7.57 4.12 -0.45
C ILE A 111 8.07 5.50 -0.01
N PRO A 112 8.36 6.42 -0.95
CA PRO A 112 8.75 7.78 -0.62
C PRO A 112 7.61 8.52 0.09
N TRP A 113 7.95 9.25 1.15
CA TRP A 113 7.02 10.13 1.84
C TRP A 113 7.71 11.39 2.36
N SER A 114 6.94 12.40 2.70
CA SER A 114 7.45 13.64 3.27
C SER A 114 6.63 14.01 4.49
N ASP A 115 7.27 14.60 5.50
CA ASP A 115 6.61 15.14 6.67
C ASP A 115 6.01 16.55 6.41
N ASP A 116 5.38 17.12 7.43
CA ASP A 116 4.78 18.45 7.37
C ASP A 116 5.80 19.58 7.18
N THR A 117 7.09 19.32 7.41
CA THR A 117 8.19 20.28 7.21
C THR A 117 8.76 20.20 5.79
N GLY A 118 8.41 19.17 5.04
CA GLY A 118 8.91 18.89 3.69
C GLY A 118 10.20 18.08 3.68
N SER A 119 10.63 17.53 4.82
CA SER A 119 11.71 16.55 4.87
C SER A 119 11.28 15.25 4.22
N GLU A 120 12.20 14.63 3.48
CA GLU A 120 11.92 13.45 2.66
C GLU A 120 12.47 12.19 3.33
N TYR A 121 11.69 11.11 3.22
CA TYR A 121 11.93 9.82 3.85
C TYR A 121 11.51 8.69 2.92
N LEU A 122 11.87 7.43 3.29
CA LEU A 122 11.33 6.20 2.69
C LEU A 122 10.69 5.35 3.76
N TYR A 123 9.43 4.93 3.61
CA TYR A 123 8.99 3.73 4.33
C TYR A 123 9.67 2.53 3.69
N VAL A 124 10.37 1.74 4.49
CA VAL A 124 11.11 0.56 4.07
C VAL A 124 10.40 -0.66 4.62
N TYR A 125 9.66 -1.37 3.76
CA TYR A 125 9.02 -2.63 4.10
C TYR A 125 9.87 -3.77 3.57
N ARG A 126 10.42 -4.59 4.48
CA ARG A 126 11.25 -5.74 4.14
C ARG A 126 10.49 -7.04 4.26
N TRP A 127 10.76 -7.96 3.36
CA TRP A 127 10.25 -9.31 3.47
C TRP A 127 10.90 -10.04 4.64
N SER A 128 10.08 -10.68 5.48
CA SER A 128 10.50 -11.55 6.59
C SER A 128 10.15 -13.00 6.29
N ASP A 129 11.15 -13.85 6.11
CA ASP A 129 10.94 -15.29 5.95
C ASP A 129 10.30 -15.94 7.18
N ALA A 130 10.60 -15.40 8.37
CA ALA A 130 10.08 -15.92 9.63
C ALA A 130 8.57 -15.70 9.78
N ASP A 131 8.09 -14.55 9.30
CA ASP A 131 6.69 -14.14 9.39
C ASP A 131 5.92 -14.44 8.09
N SER A 132 6.64 -14.67 6.98
CA SER A 132 6.09 -14.78 5.61
C SER A 132 5.24 -13.55 5.26
N ASP A 133 5.77 -12.36 5.58
CA ASP A 133 5.07 -11.08 5.41
C ASP A 133 6.07 -9.93 5.29
N PHE A 134 5.57 -8.76 4.85
CA PHE A 134 6.34 -7.53 4.81
C PHE A 134 6.29 -6.80 6.14
N LEU A 135 7.45 -6.51 6.72
CA LEU A 135 7.59 -5.80 7.97
C LEU A 135 8.24 -4.42 7.76
N LEU A 136 7.67 -3.39 8.40
CA LEU A 136 8.26 -2.06 8.41
C LEU A 136 9.59 -2.08 9.18
N ASP A 137 10.67 -1.66 8.52
CA ASP A 137 11.92 -1.32 9.19
C ASP A 137 11.80 0.09 9.77
N GLU A 138 11.49 0.18 11.07
CA GLU A 138 11.27 1.47 11.72
C GLU A 138 12.57 2.31 11.80
N ASP A 139 13.72 1.67 11.95
CA ASP A 139 15.01 2.37 12.06
C ASP A 139 15.37 3.05 10.73
N ALA A 140 15.20 2.36 9.61
CA ALA A 140 15.45 2.92 8.29
C ALA A 140 14.36 3.92 7.85
N SER A 141 13.10 3.64 8.16
CA SER A 141 11.96 4.40 7.63
C SER A 141 11.87 5.85 8.12
N TYR A 142 12.57 6.19 9.20
CA TYR A 142 12.59 7.54 9.77
C TYR A 142 13.95 8.25 9.63
N VAL A 143 14.80 7.79 8.72
CA VAL A 143 16.04 8.47 8.37
C VAL A 143 15.76 9.53 7.31
N GLU A 144 15.99 10.81 7.67
CA GLU A 144 15.82 11.92 6.74
C GLU A 144 16.81 11.83 5.57
N GLY A 145 16.29 12.01 4.35
CA GLY A 145 17.08 11.96 3.12
C GLY A 145 17.50 10.55 2.69
N LEU A 146 17.00 9.50 3.37
CA LEU A 146 17.26 8.13 2.93
C LEU A 146 16.67 7.92 1.54
N ARG A 147 17.46 7.32 0.65
CA ARG A 147 17.09 7.06 -0.74
C ARG A 147 17.77 5.79 -1.27
N TRP A 148 17.17 5.23 -2.30
CA TRP A 148 17.76 4.13 -3.05
C TRP A 148 18.55 4.68 -4.23
N GLU A 149 19.87 4.46 -4.23
CA GLU A 149 20.78 4.97 -5.25
C GLU A 149 21.87 3.93 -5.55
N ASP A 150 22.13 3.67 -6.82
CA ASP A 150 23.16 2.73 -7.29
C ASP A 150 23.11 1.33 -6.62
N GLY A 151 21.88 0.84 -6.34
CA GLY A 151 21.68 -0.47 -5.73
C GLY A 151 21.95 -0.53 -4.22
N ASN A 152 21.88 0.62 -3.54
CA ASN A 152 22.07 0.72 -2.09
C ASN A 152 21.11 1.73 -1.47
N LEU A 153 20.77 1.53 -0.18
CA LEU A 153 20.16 2.56 0.64
C LEU A 153 21.27 3.51 1.14
N THR A 154 21.05 4.80 1.00
CA THR A 154 22.00 5.84 1.44
C THR A 154 21.25 7.10 1.86
N ASP A 155 21.76 7.80 2.87
CA ASP A 155 21.36 9.17 3.25
C ASP A 155 22.24 10.24 2.59
N GLY A 156 23.19 9.81 1.76
CA GLY A 156 24.17 10.65 1.07
C GLY A 156 25.51 10.78 1.80
N GLU A 157 25.59 10.34 3.03
CA GLU A 157 26.81 10.30 3.84
C GLU A 157 27.30 8.88 4.04
N GLU A 158 26.36 7.95 4.28
CA GLU A 158 26.64 6.54 4.56
C GLU A 158 25.79 5.60 3.69
N ILE A 159 26.29 4.38 3.49
CA ILE A 159 25.52 3.27 2.92
C ILE A 159 24.90 2.49 4.07
N TRP A 160 23.59 2.38 4.05
CA TRP A 160 22.81 1.65 5.05
C TRP A 160 22.77 0.17 4.67
N LEU A 161 23.42 -0.66 5.48
CA LEU A 161 23.37 -2.11 5.34
C LEU A 161 22.29 -2.66 6.27
N LEU A 162 21.12 -2.94 5.72
CA LEU A 162 20.06 -3.60 6.46
C LEU A 162 20.34 -5.11 6.49
N ILE A 163 21.12 -5.54 7.47
CA ILE A 163 21.43 -6.95 7.68
C ILE A 163 20.53 -7.45 8.79
N ASP A 164 19.78 -8.50 8.53
CA ASP A 164 19.01 -9.19 9.57
C ASP A 164 19.97 -9.64 10.68
N ALA A 165 19.66 -9.25 11.91
CA ALA A 165 20.34 -9.78 13.07
C ALA A 165 20.00 -11.26 13.16
N GLN A 166 20.94 -12.15 12.82
CA GLN A 166 20.83 -13.60 12.95
C GLN A 166 20.72 -14.02 14.41
#